data_8967e2380d49885175aa6111e7054838
#
_entry.id   8967e2380d49885175aa6111e7054838
#
_cell.length_a   1.000
_cell.length_b   1.000
_cell.length_c   1.000
_cell.angle_alpha   90.00
_cell.angle_beta   90.00
_cell.angle_gamma   90.00
#
_symmetry.space_group_name_H-M   'P 1'
#
loop_
_entity.id
_entity.type
_entity.pdbx_description
1 polymer ?
#
loop_
_entity_poly.entity_id
_entity_poly.type
_entity_poly.pdbx_seq_one_letter_code
_entity_poly.pdbx_strand_id
1 'polypeptide(L)'
;MKNHFLSSTALIFLHLLFWIHHVPAQKLTKSYTTDHKKININDYEDLWMVQLQHLEMIKPGGNGYNEFLQKQKNIISSKYPRKNSHKSNSPSPKNSSIDLNIEYGFEGNLYNNKVPNDNTLAISDEGLMIAGINSSYIVYDKSNDTISKRTTLNSMTFSFTNLLFLKKYDPKFIYDPNEDRFIMVFLVGNNPVNNHICVAFSSTNDPLDDWNVYMLVGDALDTNHWTDYPAISITDDDLFITGNLLLHNVSWQEGFYQSLIWQIDKDQGYNGNDTLTFNLWSDIKDDSIYVRNIHPVRGARELQSGDQYLLSNKNFSTESDTLYLIHIANSHASDSATISMSRISLNDHYFLSPNGRQYNGKELATNDSRVLGGIIDKEWIQYVHHSMDTSTGSCAIYHGIIYNYEKNPYVESNILSDSIIDFGYPNIASTGINPNEPECVIGLDYTSPIDTNGLACIYMDNNYNYSPMKKLNTGDRAIDRLSGNIDRWGDYSGIQRKYNEPCKVWLSGMYGKISTNGSWISSVSVSDTCREPLPHLFLDPSFRDGSLFPNPAVEIVNYDFTTSESNNLLIQLWSLEGKLITVLYDDFVSEGPNRLSFNISSLNIGAYLVTISQNGEIIHRKKLIRN
;
A
#
# COMPACT_ATOMS: atom_id res chain seq x y z
N MET A 1 -1.15 -54.61 -58.42
CA MET A 1 -2.18 -53.73 -57.88
C MET A 1 -1.92 -53.60 -56.36
N LYS A 2 -1.24 -52.60 -55.94
CA LYS A 2 -0.97 -52.26 -54.51
C LYS A 2 -1.62 -50.93 -54.20
N ASN A 3 -2.61 -50.93 -53.33
CA ASN A 3 -3.27 -49.75 -52.84
C ASN A 3 -2.45 -49.16 -51.68
N HIS A 4 -2.03 -47.90 -51.81
CA HIS A 4 -1.47 -47.09 -50.75
C HIS A 4 -2.60 -46.37 -50.02
N PHE A 5 -2.78 -46.63 -48.74
CA PHE A 5 -3.58 -45.82 -47.82
C PHE A 5 -2.69 -44.71 -47.26
N LEU A 6 -3.02 -43.48 -47.57
CA LEU A 6 -2.49 -42.29 -46.90
C LEU A 6 -3.36 -41.98 -45.67
N SER A 7 -2.76 -42.08 -44.48
CA SER A 7 -3.39 -41.62 -43.23
C SER A 7 -3.12 -40.15 -43.05
N SER A 8 -4.18 -39.34 -43.14
CA SER A 8 -4.13 -37.93 -42.79
C SER A 8 -4.31 -37.76 -41.29
N THR A 9 -3.24 -37.44 -40.59
CA THR A 9 -3.31 -37.02 -39.16
C THR A 9 -3.70 -35.55 -39.13
N ALA A 10 -4.94 -35.26 -38.79
CA ALA A 10 -5.40 -33.91 -38.52
C ALA A 10 -4.92 -33.47 -37.14
N LEU A 11 -4.02 -32.50 -37.10
CA LEU A 11 -3.58 -31.83 -35.88
C LEU A 11 -4.70 -30.83 -35.47
N ILE A 12 -5.45 -31.19 -34.45
CA ILE A 12 -6.44 -30.27 -33.85
C ILE A 12 -5.66 -29.33 -32.94
N PHE A 13 -5.42 -28.09 -33.38
CA PHE A 13 -5.01 -26.98 -32.53
C PHE A 13 -6.22 -26.54 -31.67
N LEU A 14 -6.20 -26.96 -30.40
CA LEU A 14 -7.14 -26.43 -29.41
C LEU A 14 -6.72 -25.00 -29.08
N HIS A 15 -7.33 -24.00 -29.72
CA HIS A 15 -7.24 -22.61 -29.29
C HIS A 15 -8.09 -22.49 -28.02
N LEU A 16 -7.45 -22.44 -26.85
CA LEU A 16 -8.06 -21.94 -25.63
C LEU A 16 -8.29 -20.43 -25.81
N LEU A 17 -9.48 -20.07 -26.24
CA LEU A 17 -9.99 -18.71 -26.21
C LEU A 17 -10.22 -18.34 -24.74
N PHE A 18 -9.29 -17.59 -24.15
CA PHE A 18 -9.54 -16.90 -22.89
C PHE A 18 -10.56 -15.80 -23.17
N TRP A 19 -11.76 -15.97 -22.65
CA TRP A 19 -12.81 -14.94 -22.70
C TRP A 19 -12.47 -13.89 -21.65
N ILE A 20 -12.04 -12.72 -22.08
CA ILE A 20 -12.06 -11.50 -21.26
C ILE A 20 -13.55 -11.12 -21.16
N HIS A 21 -14.16 -11.41 -20.02
CA HIS A 21 -15.51 -10.93 -19.76
C HIS A 21 -15.44 -9.43 -19.44
N HIS A 22 -15.81 -8.59 -20.39
CA HIS A 22 -16.11 -7.20 -20.12
C HIS A 22 -17.38 -7.16 -19.28
N VAL A 23 -17.26 -6.87 -18.00
CA VAL A 23 -18.40 -6.62 -17.13
C VAL A 23 -18.82 -5.17 -17.36
N PRO A 24 -20.09 -4.89 -17.72
CA PRO A 24 -20.58 -3.53 -17.80
C PRO A 24 -20.78 -2.98 -16.38
N ALA A 25 -19.72 -2.44 -15.78
CA ALA A 25 -19.86 -1.67 -14.56
C ALA A 25 -20.49 -0.31 -14.91
N GLN A 26 -21.47 0.10 -14.13
CA GLN A 26 -22.18 1.34 -14.36
C GLN A 26 -21.36 2.51 -13.80
N LYS A 27 -20.87 3.39 -14.69
CA LYS A 27 -20.28 4.67 -14.29
C LYS A 27 -21.41 5.62 -13.90
N LEU A 28 -21.50 6.00 -12.63
CA LEU A 28 -22.34 7.10 -12.16
C LEU A 28 -21.44 8.29 -11.88
N THR A 29 -21.32 9.22 -12.82
CA THR A 29 -20.68 10.50 -12.54
C THR A 29 -21.64 11.31 -11.69
N LYS A 30 -21.32 11.51 -10.43
CA LYS A 30 -22.08 12.40 -9.54
C LYS A 30 -21.13 13.52 -9.09
N SER A 31 -21.48 14.75 -9.45
CA SER A 31 -20.98 15.94 -8.80
C SER A 31 -21.77 16.11 -7.51
N TYR A 32 -21.15 15.93 -6.36
CA TYR A 32 -21.80 16.19 -5.08
C TYR A 32 -21.35 17.54 -4.53
N THR A 33 -22.28 18.29 -3.95
CA THR A 33 -21.96 19.28 -2.95
C THR A 33 -21.56 18.55 -1.68
N THR A 34 -20.27 18.46 -1.40
CA THR A 34 -19.77 17.89 -0.16
C THR A 34 -19.70 19.00 0.90
N ASP A 35 -20.06 18.66 2.15
CA ASP A 35 -19.74 19.53 3.27
C ASP A 35 -18.22 19.63 3.40
N HIS A 36 -17.67 20.79 3.08
CA HIS A 36 -16.23 21.09 3.21
C HIS A 36 -15.95 21.93 4.45
N LYS A 37 -14.89 21.58 5.17
CA LYS A 37 -14.35 22.37 6.30
C LYS A 37 -12.83 22.39 6.22
N LYS A 38 -12.26 23.56 6.44
CA LYS A 38 -10.84 23.68 6.73
C LYS A 38 -10.62 23.49 8.23
N ILE A 39 -9.82 22.53 8.64
CA ILE A 39 -9.65 22.11 10.03
C ILE A 39 -8.17 22.09 10.39
N ASN A 40 -7.82 22.72 11.51
CA ASN A 40 -6.52 22.55 12.17
C ASN A 40 -6.69 21.61 13.37
N ILE A 41 -5.90 20.54 13.42
CA ILE A 41 -6.01 19.54 14.49
C ILE A 41 -5.57 20.09 15.86
N ASN A 42 -4.82 21.20 15.89
CA ASN A 42 -4.41 21.85 17.13
C ASN A 42 -5.55 22.64 17.80
N ASP A 43 -6.60 22.96 17.05
CA ASP A 43 -7.80 23.63 17.60
C ASP A 43 -8.69 22.68 18.40
N TYR A 44 -8.39 21.37 18.36
CA TYR A 44 -9.14 20.33 19.06
C TYR A 44 -8.40 19.83 20.29
N GLU A 45 -9.03 19.92 21.45
CA GLU A 45 -8.56 19.29 22.68
C GLU A 45 -9.34 18.01 22.95
N ASP A 46 -8.64 16.88 22.93
CA ASP A 46 -9.22 15.59 23.32
C ASP A 46 -9.43 15.54 24.83
N LEU A 47 -10.66 15.52 25.24
CA LEU A 47 -11.01 15.10 26.60
C LEU A 47 -10.85 13.58 26.69
N TRP A 48 -9.69 13.13 27.13
CA TRP A 48 -9.44 11.70 27.36
C TRP A 48 -10.39 11.18 28.44
N MET A 49 -11.51 10.61 28.02
CA MET A 49 -12.32 9.80 28.92
C MET A 49 -11.74 8.39 28.95
N VAL A 50 -11.18 7.99 30.08
CA VAL A 50 -10.79 6.62 30.32
C VAL A 50 -12.04 5.75 30.27
N GLN A 51 -12.23 5.01 29.19
CA GLN A 51 -13.29 4.01 29.13
C GLN A 51 -12.85 2.81 29.95
N LEU A 52 -13.61 2.47 30.98
CA LEU A 52 -13.33 1.32 31.86
C LEU A 52 -13.61 -0.04 31.20
N GLN A 53 -14.31 -0.07 30.09
CA GLN A 53 -14.67 -1.29 29.36
C GLN A 53 -14.08 -1.30 27.97
N HIS A 54 -13.56 -2.46 27.54
CA HIS A 54 -13.13 -2.67 26.17
C HIS A 54 -14.34 -2.61 25.23
N LEU A 55 -14.23 -1.78 24.21
CA LEU A 55 -15.26 -1.61 23.19
C LEU A 55 -14.81 -2.32 21.91
N GLU A 56 -15.49 -3.38 21.55
CA GLU A 56 -15.34 -3.96 20.23
C GLU A 56 -15.86 -2.98 19.18
N MET A 57 -15.02 -2.68 18.18
CA MET A 57 -15.39 -1.81 17.10
C MET A 57 -16.45 -2.47 16.22
N ILE A 58 -17.08 -1.67 15.41
CA ILE A 58 -18.26 -2.04 14.62
C ILE A 58 -18.04 -3.37 13.93
N LYS A 59 -18.93 -4.30 14.21
CA LYS A 59 -19.16 -5.48 13.38
C LYS A 59 -20.41 -5.22 12.55
N PRO A 60 -20.43 -5.61 11.30
CA PRO A 60 -21.68 -5.71 10.57
C PRO A 60 -22.62 -6.66 11.32
N GLY A 61 -23.84 -6.22 11.54
CA GLY A 61 -24.81 -6.71 12.49
C GLY A 61 -24.95 -8.21 12.66
N GLY A 62 -25.13 -8.58 13.90
CA GLY A 62 -25.53 -9.93 14.32
C GLY A 62 -24.37 -10.94 14.44
N ASN A 63 -24.65 -12.02 15.15
CA ASN A 63 -23.70 -13.10 15.40
C ASN A 63 -23.44 -13.99 14.16
N GLY A 64 -24.28 -13.91 13.13
CA GLY A 64 -24.24 -14.81 11.98
C GLY A 64 -22.93 -14.82 11.19
N TYR A 65 -22.24 -13.69 11.11
CA TYR A 65 -20.93 -13.62 10.47
C TYR A 65 -19.89 -14.50 11.17
N ASN A 66 -19.73 -14.32 12.46
CA ASN A 66 -18.74 -15.08 13.23
C ASN A 66 -19.05 -16.57 13.21
N GLU A 67 -20.32 -16.94 13.32
CA GLU A 67 -20.76 -18.34 13.28
C GLU A 67 -20.49 -18.99 11.91
N PHE A 68 -20.83 -18.30 10.82
CA PHE A 68 -20.59 -18.79 9.47
C PHE A 68 -19.07 -18.98 9.22
N LEU A 69 -18.29 -17.93 9.46
CA LEU A 69 -16.84 -17.96 9.24
C LEU A 69 -16.17 -19.02 10.12
N GLN A 70 -16.54 -19.13 11.38
CA GLN A 70 -16.02 -20.15 12.28
C GLN A 70 -16.40 -21.58 11.82
N LYS A 71 -17.60 -21.78 11.30
CA LYS A 71 -17.99 -23.06 10.69
C LYS A 71 -17.11 -23.42 9.49
N GLN A 72 -16.83 -22.46 8.60
CA GLN A 72 -15.94 -22.69 7.46
C GLN A 72 -14.50 -23.00 7.92
N LYS A 73 -13.99 -22.27 8.92
CA LYS A 73 -12.66 -22.53 9.53
C LYS A 73 -12.58 -23.92 10.16
N ASN A 74 -13.63 -24.37 10.83
CA ASN A 74 -13.69 -25.71 11.41
C ASN A 74 -13.68 -26.80 10.32
N ILE A 75 -14.37 -26.59 9.20
CA ILE A 75 -14.36 -27.51 8.06
C ILE A 75 -12.96 -27.66 7.52
N ILE A 76 -12.27 -26.56 7.22
CA ILE A 76 -10.94 -26.59 6.62
C ILE A 76 -9.89 -27.13 7.61
N SER A 77 -9.97 -26.77 8.90
CA SER A 77 -9.06 -27.27 9.94
C SER A 77 -9.27 -28.78 10.20
N SER A 78 -10.48 -29.29 10.00
CA SER A 78 -10.73 -30.74 10.07
C SER A 78 -10.14 -31.49 8.88
N LYS A 79 -10.14 -30.89 7.69
CA LYS A 79 -9.53 -31.45 6.47
C LYS A 79 -8.00 -31.44 6.55
N TYR A 80 -7.42 -30.37 7.12
CA TYR A 80 -5.99 -30.16 7.29
C TYR A 80 -5.65 -29.86 8.75
N PRO A 81 -5.62 -30.88 9.61
CA PRO A 81 -5.39 -30.68 11.04
C PRO A 81 -3.96 -30.21 11.31
N ARG A 82 -3.80 -29.36 12.33
CA ARG A 82 -2.51 -28.87 12.78
C ARG A 82 -1.60 -30.02 13.20
N LYS A 83 -0.36 -29.95 12.75
CA LYS A 83 0.69 -30.93 13.09
C LYS A 83 1.65 -30.32 14.10
N ASN A 84 1.90 -31.00 15.20
CA ASN A 84 2.90 -30.60 16.21
C ASN A 84 4.35 -30.94 15.78
N SER A 85 4.69 -30.85 14.51
CA SER A 85 6.01 -31.19 14.02
C SER A 85 6.90 -29.95 13.92
N HIS A 86 8.10 -30.02 14.50
CA HIS A 86 9.13 -28.99 14.41
C HIS A 86 9.80 -28.87 13.02
N LYS A 87 9.30 -29.58 12.01
CA LYS A 87 9.80 -29.49 10.62
C LYS A 87 8.64 -29.30 9.68
N SER A 88 8.57 -28.12 9.07
CA SER A 88 7.75 -27.90 7.88
C SER A 88 8.30 -28.79 6.76
N ASN A 89 7.42 -29.58 6.12
CA ASN A 89 7.74 -30.32 4.91
C ASN A 89 7.34 -29.53 3.64
N SER A 90 6.84 -28.32 3.80
CA SER A 90 6.64 -27.41 2.68
C SER A 90 8.00 -27.11 2.06
N PRO A 91 8.13 -27.04 0.74
CA PRO A 91 9.34 -26.53 0.13
C PRO A 91 9.51 -25.10 0.69
N SER A 92 10.45 -24.97 1.62
CA SER A 92 10.82 -23.63 2.08
C SER A 92 11.23 -22.85 0.85
N PRO A 93 10.66 -21.66 0.62
CA PRO A 93 11.18 -20.78 -0.41
C PRO A 93 12.69 -20.69 -0.23
N LYS A 94 13.45 -20.61 -1.31
CA LYS A 94 14.91 -20.47 -1.23
C LYS A 94 15.24 -19.36 -0.26
N ASN A 95 16.11 -19.61 0.72
CA ASN A 95 16.48 -18.62 1.71
C ASN A 95 17.32 -17.51 1.05
N SER A 96 16.89 -16.27 1.20
CA SER A 96 17.74 -15.11 0.92
C SER A 96 18.91 -15.07 1.90
N SER A 97 20.10 -14.75 1.41
CA SER A 97 21.27 -14.48 2.25
C SER A 97 21.23 -13.08 2.87
N ILE A 98 20.27 -12.24 2.46
CA ILE A 98 20.16 -10.86 2.91
C ILE A 98 19.38 -10.81 4.23
N ASP A 99 19.93 -10.16 5.23
CA ASP A 99 19.26 -9.88 6.50
C ASP A 99 18.77 -8.42 6.51
N LEU A 100 17.56 -8.22 7.03
CA LEU A 100 16.99 -6.90 7.23
C LEU A 100 17.61 -6.23 8.47
N ASN A 101 17.99 -4.98 8.35
CA ASN A 101 18.34 -4.15 9.49
C ASN A 101 17.09 -3.50 10.09
N ILE A 102 16.91 -3.62 11.40
CA ILE A 102 15.94 -2.82 12.15
C ILE A 102 16.64 -1.50 12.50
N GLU A 103 16.18 -0.40 11.90
CA GLU A 103 16.79 0.91 12.15
C GLU A 103 16.11 1.66 13.29
N TYR A 104 14.78 1.57 13.34
CA TYR A 104 13.97 2.23 14.34
C TYR A 104 12.87 1.30 14.85
N GLY A 105 12.48 1.50 16.11
CA GLY A 105 11.33 0.84 16.69
C GLY A 105 10.88 1.56 17.95
N PHE A 106 9.58 1.91 18.02
CA PHE A 106 8.99 2.59 19.16
C PHE A 106 7.50 2.26 19.34
N GLU A 107 7.01 2.48 20.56
CA GLU A 107 5.59 2.36 20.86
C GLU A 107 4.83 3.56 20.26
N GLY A 108 3.93 3.29 19.30
CA GLY A 108 3.16 4.29 18.60
C GLY A 108 1.95 4.79 19.39
N ASN A 109 0.75 4.43 18.91
CA ASN A 109 -0.50 4.84 19.53
C ASN A 109 -0.72 4.19 20.89
N LEU A 110 -1.19 4.97 21.85
CA LEU A 110 -1.65 4.43 23.12
C LEU A 110 -2.98 3.70 22.92
N TYR A 111 -3.15 2.60 23.66
CA TYR A 111 -4.39 1.86 23.65
C TYR A 111 -5.56 2.72 24.15
N ASN A 112 -6.61 2.80 23.36
CA ASN A 112 -7.79 3.64 23.60
C ASN A 112 -9.05 2.83 23.97
N ASN A 113 -8.87 1.60 24.45
CA ASN A 113 -9.93 0.63 24.75
C ASN A 113 -10.80 0.20 23.56
N LYS A 114 -10.33 0.42 22.32
CA LYS A 114 -10.98 -0.09 21.11
C LYS A 114 -10.31 -1.39 20.67
N VAL A 115 -11.08 -2.31 20.11
CA VAL A 115 -10.62 -3.62 19.62
C VAL A 115 -11.28 -3.89 18.27
N PRO A 116 -10.53 -4.25 17.25
CA PRO A 116 -9.07 -4.38 17.16
C PRO A 116 -8.36 -3.04 16.94
N ASN A 117 -7.02 -3.07 16.89
CA ASN A 117 -6.23 -1.86 16.67
C ASN A 117 -6.35 -1.31 15.25
N ASP A 118 -6.30 -2.16 14.23
CA ASP A 118 -6.37 -1.78 12.80
C ASP A 118 -5.34 -0.71 12.44
N ASN A 119 -4.08 -1.11 12.50
CA ASN A 119 -2.94 -0.21 12.34
C ASN A 119 -2.82 0.34 10.92
N THR A 120 -2.52 1.63 10.80
CA THR A 120 -2.22 2.31 9.52
C THR A 120 -1.15 3.38 9.73
N LEU A 121 -0.37 3.68 8.70
CA LEU A 121 0.60 4.78 8.75
C LEU A 121 0.84 5.37 7.36
N ALA A 122 1.32 6.62 7.36
CA ALA A 122 1.91 7.30 6.21
C ALA A 122 3.09 8.15 6.69
N ILE A 123 4.17 8.21 5.90
CA ILE A 123 5.39 8.96 6.20
C ILE A 123 5.83 9.78 5.00
N SER A 124 6.12 11.08 5.23
CA SER A 124 6.62 11.98 4.20
C SER A 124 8.11 11.78 3.93
N ASP A 125 8.60 12.39 2.86
CA ASP A 125 10.01 12.38 2.50
C ASP A 125 10.89 13.11 3.52
N GLU A 126 10.35 14.03 4.28
CA GLU A 126 11.05 14.72 5.37
C GLU A 126 11.04 13.93 6.69
N GLY A 127 10.26 12.84 6.77
CA GLY A 127 10.19 11.99 7.95
C GLY A 127 9.10 12.37 8.95
N LEU A 128 8.17 13.25 8.57
CA LEU A 128 6.93 13.45 9.30
C LEU A 128 5.99 12.28 9.05
N MET A 129 5.41 11.74 10.11
CA MET A 129 4.55 10.56 10.03
C MET A 129 3.21 10.80 10.70
N ILE A 130 2.17 10.29 10.07
CA ILE A 130 0.88 10.09 10.70
C ILE A 130 0.65 8.58 10.86
N ALA A 131 0.35 8.12 12.07
CA ALA A 131 0.11 6.71 12.34
C ALA A 131 -1.13 6.54 13.21
N GLY A 132 -2.01 5.63 12.83
CA GLY A 132 -3.31 5.45 13.45
C GLY A 132 -3.60 4.04 13.90
N ILE A 133 -4.52 4.00 14.84
CA ILE A 133 -5.27 2.81 15.24
C ILE A 133 -6.75 3.17 15.21
N ASN A 134 -7.62 2.19 15.36
CA ASN A 134 -9.05 2.44 15.38
C ASN A 134 -9.40 3.58 16.36
N SER A 135 -10.00 4.66 15.81
CA SER A 135 -10.48 5.88 16.42
C SER A 135 -9.42 6.90 16.88
N SER A 136 -8.12 6.64 16.79
CA SER A 136 -7.08 7.59 17.20
C SER A 136 -5.83 7.52 16.33
N TYR A 137 -5.03 8.61 16.36
CA TYR A 137 -3.78 8.68 15.62
C TYR A 137 -2.75 9.57 16.34
N ILE A 138 -1.51 9.46 15.88
CA ILE A 138 -0.38 10.29 16.30
C ILE A 138 0.23 10.99 15.09
N VAL A 139 0.86 12.12 15.36
CA VAL A 139 1.85 12.75 14.47
C VAL A 139 3.22 12.58 15.10
N TYR A 140 4.16 12.03 14.36
CA TYR A 140 5.53 11.76 14.80
C TYR A 140 6.52 12.45 13.86
N ASP A 141 7.51 13.09 14.45
CA ASP A 141 8.63 13.72 13.75
C ASP A 141 9.90 12.90 13.98
N LYS A 142 10.38 12.24 12.90
CA LYS A 142 11.59 11.42 12.93
C LYS A 142 12.84 12.24 13.20
N SER A 143 12.90 13.49 12.72
CA SER A 143 14.09 14.34 12.85
C SER A 143 14.37 14.71 14.31
N ASN A 144 13.32 14.87 15.10
CA ASN A 144 13.37 15.17 16.52
C ASN A 144 13.12 13.94 17.42
N ASP A 145 12.82 12.79 16.83
CA ASP A 145 12.43 11.54 17.50
C ASP A 145 11.31 11.77 18.54
N THR A 146 10.27 12.51 18.14
CA THR A 146 9.19 12.91 19.05
C THR A 146 7.81 12.66 18.47
N ILE A 147 6.87 12.27 19.33
CA ILE A 147 5.45 12.31 19.01
C ILE A 147 4.94 13.71 19.33
N SER A 148 4.73 14.50 18.28
CA SER A 148 4.32 15.91 18.38
C SER A 148 2.85 16.07 18.77
N LYS A 149 2.00 15.13 18.38
CA LYS A 149 0.55 15.14 18.68
C LYS A 149 0.03 13.73 18.91
N ARG A 150 -0.89 13.60 19.87
CA ARG A 150 -1.77 12.43 20.06
C ARG A 150 -3.18 12.92 20.07
N THR A 151 -4.05 12.38 19.23
CA THR A 151 -5.43 12.82 19.12
C THR A 151 -6.34 11.70 18.60
N THR A 152 -7.64 11.96 18.56
CA THR A 152 -8.65 11.05 18.02
C THR A 152 -9.15 11.52 16.66
N LEU A 153 -9.83 10.63 15.92
CA LEU A 153 -10.48 10.99 14.65
C LEU A 153 -11.56 12.08 14.81
N ASN A 154 -11.98 12.38 16.06
CA ASN A 154 -12.87 13.51 16.33
C ASN A 154 -12.23 14.85 15.94
N SER A 155 -10.90 14.97 16.03
CA SER A 155 -10.19 16.20 15.62
C SER A 155 -10.43 16.59 14.16
N MET A 156 -10.76 15.64 13.29
CA MET A 156 -11.11 15.89 11.88
C MET A 156 -12.61 16.20 11.68
N THR A 157 -13.44 16.04 12.71
CA THR A 157 -14.89 16.15 12.55
C THR A 157 -15.55 17.11 13.54
N PHE A 158 -14.81 17.72 14.45
CA PHE A 158 -15.39 18.54 15.52
C PHE A 158 -16.18 19.76 15.01
N SER A 159 -15.84 20.28 13.82
CA SER A 159 -16.56 21.37 13.16
C SER A 159 -17.86 20.93 12.46
N PHE A 160 -18.09 19.62 12.33
CA PHE A 160 -19.33 19.04 11.79
C PHE A 160 -20.26 18.67 12.94
N THR A 161 -21.06 19.62 13.41
CA THR A 161 -21.84 19.49 14.66
C THR A 161 -22.82 18.33 14.67
N ASN A 162 -23.37 17.95 13.51
CA ASN A 162 -24.26 16.81 13.32
C ASN A 162 -23.54 15.44 13.46
N LEU A 163 -22.20 15.42 13.40
CA LEU A 163 -21.40 14.18 13.43
C LEU A 163 -20.69 13.94 14.77
N LEU A 164 -20.77 14.88 15.73
CA LEU A 164 -20.00 14.85 16.98
C LEU A 164 -20.13 13.55 17.77
N PHE A 165 -21.33 13.01 17.86
CA PHE A 165 -21.63 11.81 18.67
C PHE A 165 -21.59 10.50 17.88
N LEU A 166 -21.33 10.56 16.57
CA LEU A 166 -21.22 9.37 15.75
C LEU A 166 -19.85 8.70 15.97
N LYS A 167 -19.79 7.38 15.89
CA LYS A 167 -18.53 6.63 15.95
C LYS A 167 -17.68 6.94 14.72
N LYS A 168 -16.35 7.08 14.92
CA LYS A 168 -15.34 7.20 13.88
C LYS A 168 -14.43 5.98 13.96
N TYR A 169 -14.15 5.34 12.82
CA TYR A 169 -13.44 4.06 12.79
C TYR A 169 -12.82 3.79 11.41
N ASP A 170 -12.04 2.73 11.31
CA ASP A 170 -11.36 2.26 10.10
C ASP A 170 -10.52 3.33 9.40
N PRO A 171 -9.55 3.97 10.11
CA PRO A 171 -8.69 4.95 9.45
C PRO A 171 -7.76 4.32 8.43
N LYS A 172 -7.55 5.01 7.32
CA LYS A 172 -6.54 4.74 6.29
C LYS A 172 -5.76 6.00 6.01
N PHE A 173 -4.44 5.89 6.01
CA PHE A 173 -3.53 6.99 5.70
C PHE A 173 -2.69 6.64 4.50
N ILE A 174 -2.40 7.64 3.68
CA ILE A 174 -1.48 7.55 2.56
C ILE A 174 -0.73 8.86 2.41
N TYR A 175 0.53 8.78 2.04
CA TYR A 175 1.35 9.91 1.64
C TYR A 175 1.45 9.95 0.12
N ASP A 176 1.25 11.12 -0.44
CA ASP A 176 1.40 11.42 -1.86
C ASP A 176 2.81 12.00 -2.10
N PRO A 177 3.74 11.23 -2.70
CA PRO A 177 5.09 11.70 -2.91
C PRO A 177 5.21 12.77 -4.00
N ASN A 178 4.22 12.88 -4.91
CA ASN A 178 4.25 13.87 -5.98
C ASN A 178 3.79 15.25 -5.50
N GLU A 179 2.79 15.27 -4.61
CA GLU A 179 2.24 16.49 -4.03
C GLU A 179 2.90 16.87 -2.69
N ASP A 180 3.71 15.96 -2.12
CA ASP A 180 4.27 16.07 -0.78
C ASP A 180 3.19 16.38 0.27
N ARG A 181 2.13 15.57 0.28
CA ARG A 181 0.91 15.75 1.07
C ARG A 181 0.41 14.44 1.66
N PHE A 182 -0.42 14.57 2.69
CA PHE A 182 -1.12 13.44 3.31
C PHE A 182 -2.60 13.40 2.96
N ILE A 183 -3.13 12.20 2.82
CA ILE A 183 -4.56 11.94 2.73
C ILE A 183 -4.96 11.01 3.86
N MET A 184 -6.08 11.33 4.52
CA MET A 184 -6.71 10.51 5.55
C MET A 184 -8.13 10.17 5.12
N VAL A 185 -8.51 8.90 5.23
CA VAL A 185 -9.88 8.42 5.00
C VAL A 185 -10.32 7.61 6.20
N PHE A 186 -11.54 7.81 6.68
CA PHE A 186 -12.14 6.99 7.73
C PHE A 186 -13.67 7.03 7.68
N LEU A 187 -14.32 6.13 8.37
CA LEU A 187 -15.77 6.02 8.40
C LEU A 187 -16.37 6.72 9.62
N VAL A 188 -17.57 7.28 9.43
CA VAL A 188 -18.35 7.98 10.46
C VAL A 188 -19.76 7.43 10.46
N GLY A 189 -20.24 6.90 11.61
CA GLY A 189 -21.57 6.28 11.71
C GLY A 189 -21.63 4.90 11.07
N ASN A 190 -22.68 4.13 11.34
CA ASN A 190 -22.81 2.74 10.93
C ASN A 190 -24.26 2.33 10.61
N ASN A 191 -25.03 3.25 10.08
CA ASN A 191 -26.38 2.99 9.60
C ASN A 191 -26.67 3.90 8.39
N PRO A 192 -27.64 3.57 7.54
CA PRO A 192 -27.87 4.25 6.27
C PRO A 192 -28.08 5.78 6.36
N VAL A 193 -28.70 6.23 7.47
CA VAL A 193 -29.03 7.65 7.66
C VAL A 193 -27.82 8.49 8.09
N ASN A 194 -26.91 7.89 8.86
CA ASN A 194 -25.82 8.60 9.55
C ASN A 194 -24.43 8.11 9.13
N ASN A 195 -24.30 7.36 8.04
CA ASN A 195 -23.01 6.87 7.58
C ASN A 195 -22.38 7.85 6.59
N HIS A 196 -21.12 8.19 6.85
CA HIS A 196 -20.31 9.07 5.99
C HIS A 196 -18.91 8.50 5.83
N ILE A 197 -18.27 8.85 4.72
CA ILE A 197 -16.84 8.66 4.49
C ILE A 197 -16.18 10.02 4.65
N CYS A 198 -15.35 10.16 5.68
CA CYS A 198 -14.51 11.34 5.84
C CYS A 198 -13.29 11.21 4.94
N VAL A 199 -13.04 12.22 4.12
CA VAL A 199 -11.85 12.35 3.28
C VAL A 199 -11.16 13.66 3.62
N ALA A 200 -9.92 13.60 4.07
CA ALA A 200 -9.15 14.77 4.47
C ALA A 200 -7.83 14.84 3.72
N PHE A 201 -7.53 16.01 3.18
CA PHE A 201 -6.30 16.32 2.46
C PHE A 201 -5.49 17.35 3.24
N SER A 202 -4.23 17.09 3.53
CA SER A 202 -3.38 18.07 4.21
C SER A 202 -3.09 19.26 3.31
N SER A 203 -3.02 20.46 3.88
CA SER A 203 -2.70 21.69 3.13
C SER A 203 -1.21 21.81 2.82
N THR A 204 -0.37 21.15 3.60
CA THR A 204 1.09 21.12 3.46
C THR A 204 1.62 19.71 3.74
N ASN A 205 2.92 19.53 3.72
CA ASN A 205 3.60 18.30 4.12
C ASN A 205 3.71 18.12 5.66
N ASP A 206 3.28 19.11 6.45
CA ASP A 206 3.19 18.97 7.91
C ASP A 206 1.76 18.56 8.31
N PRO A 207 1.56 17.37 8.88
CA PRO A 207 0.25 16.93 9.36
C PRO A 207 -0.34 17.78 10.50
N LEU A 208 0.45 18.66 11.13
CA LEU A 208 -0.01 19.59 12.16
C LEU A 208 -0.64 20.86 11.58
N ASP A 209 -0.45 21.13 10.30
CA ASP A 209 -1.09 22.23 9.60
C ASP A 209 -2.56 21.94 9.29
N ASP A 210 -3.18 22.83 8.53
CA ASP A 210 -4.58 22.74 8.17
C ASP A 210 -4.88 21.55 7.25
N TRP A 211 -6.09 21.02 7.36
CA TRP A 211 -6.64 19.97 6.52
C TRP A 211 -7.91 20.42 5.82
N ASN A 212 -8.05 20.12 4.56
CA ASN A 212 -9.30 20.23 3.81
C ASN A 212 -10.11 18.94 4.01
N VAL A 213 -11.21 19.03 4.74
CA VAL A 213 -12.00 17.87 5.18
C VAL A 213 -13.36 17.84 4.48
N TYR A 214 -13.69 16.72 3.89
CA TYR A 214 -14.92 16.48 3.14
C TYR A 214 -15.68 15.29 3.72
N MET A 215 -17.03 15.37 3.68
CA MET A 215 -17.91 14.30 4.14
C MET A 215 -18.72 13.75 2.97
N LEU A 216 -18.33 12.59 2.45
CA LEU A 216 -19.11 11.88 1.44
C LEU A 216 -20.23 11.09 2.10
N VAL A 217 -21.36 10.95 1.40
CA VAL A 217 -22.49 10.13 1.85
C VAL A 217 -22.12 8.66 1.77
N GLY A 218 -22.30 7.90 2.85
CA GLY A 218 -21.99 6.48 2.88
C GLY A 218 -22.97 5.61 2.11
N ASP A 219 -24.27 5.95 2.10
CA ASP A 219 -25.27 5.32 1.19
C ASP A 219 -25.24 6.00 -0.18
N ALA A 220 -24.16 5.84 -0.92
CA ALA A 220 -23.92 6.57 -2.18
C ALA A 220 -24.90 6.22 -3.31
N LEU A 221 -25.62 5.12 -3.19
CA LEU A 221 -26.64 4.68 -4.18
C LEU A 221 -28.08 4.97 -3.74
N ASP A 222 -28.29 5.52 -2.53
CA ASP A 222 -29.61 5.76 -1.95
C ASP A 222 -30.47 4.47 -1.90
N THR A 223 -29.88 3.41 -1.40
CA THR A 223 -30.47 2.06 -1.34
C THR A 223 -30.74 1.55 0.06
N ASN A 224 -30.66 2.45 1.06
CA ASN A 224 -30.81 2.14 2.49
C ASN A 224 -29.74 1.16 3.02
N HIS A 225 -28.50 1.33 2.55
CA HIS A 225 -27.30 0.61 2.98
C HIS A 225 -26.31 1.57 3.62
N TRP A 226 -25.29 1.04 4.29
CA TRP A 226 -24.18 1.82 4.83
C TRP A 226 -22.85 1.23 4.35
N THR A 227 -21.84 2.08 4.24
CA THR A 227 -20.52 1.69 3.75
C THR A 227 -19.63 1.25 4.90
N ASP A 228 -18.89 0.15 4.69
CA ASP A 228 -17.93 -0.43 5.62
C ASP A 228 -16.65 -0.89 4.91
N TYR A 229 -15.58 -1.07 5.69
CA TYR A 229 -14.29 -1.60 5.25
C TYR A 229 -13.66 -0.80 4.10
N PRO A 230 -13.18 0.42 4.35
CA PRO A 230 -12.53 1.24 3.32
C PRO A 230 -11.12 0.73 3.04
N ALA A 231 -10.70 0.78 1.76
CA ALA A 231 -9.30 0.70 1.35
C ALA A 231 -9.00 1.84 0.38
N ILE A 232 -7.74 2.30 0.37
CA ILE A 232 -7.35 3.46 -0.43
C ILE A 232 -6.06 3.23 -1.22
N SER A 233 -5.97 3.89 -2.37
CA SER A 233 -4.77 4.09 -3.17
C SER A 233 -4.84 5.42 -3.89
N ILE A 234 -3.72 5.88 -4.43
CA ILE A 234 -3.63 7.09 -5.27
C ILE A 234 -2.88 6.77 -6.56
N THR A 235 -3.26 7.50 -7.59
CA THR A 235 -2.49 7.69 -8.84
C THR A 235 -1.93 9.11 -8.89
N ASP A 236 -1.31 9.48 -10.01
CA ASP A 236 -0.86 10.87 -10.21
C ASP A 236 -2.02 11.87 -10.09
N ASP A 237 -3.21 11.49 -10.56
CA ASP A 237 -4.36 12.40 -10.65
C ASP A 237 -5.42 12.16 -9.58
N ASP A 238 -5.63 10.90 -9.16
CA ASP A 238 -6.84 10.50 -8.43
C ASP A 238 -6.56 9.81 -7.10
N LEU A 239 -7.48 10.00 -6.15
CA LEU A 239 -7.66 9.18 -4.97
C LEU A 239 -8.73 8.12 -5.25
N PHE A 240 -8.41 6.85 -5.00
CA PHE A 240 -9.35 5.74 -5.05
C PHE A 240 -9.72 5.29 -3.64
N ILE A 241 -11.02 5.20 -3.38
CA ILE A 241 -11.56 4.65 -2.13
C ILE A 241 -12.48 3.49 -2.52
N THR A 242 -12.33 2.35 -1.87
CA THR A 242 -13.28 1.23 -2.00
C THR A 242 -14.05 1.04 -0.71
N GLY A 243 -15.24 0.47 -0.78
CA GLY A 243 -16.04 0.12 0.39
C GLY A 243 -17.16 -0.86 0.02
N ASN A 244 -17.69 -1.54 1.02
CA ASN A 244 -18.81 -2.47 0.87
C ASN A 244 -20.10 -1.80 1.33
N LEU A 245 -21.17 -1.85 0.54
CA LEU A 245 -22.51 -1.49 0.98
C LEU A 245 -23.15 -2.66 1.73
N LEU A 246 -23.61 -2.40 2.94
CA LEU A 246 -24.18 -3.38 3.87
C LEU A 246 -25.58 -2.98 4.33
N LEU A 247 -26.45 -3.96 4.51
CA LEU A 247 -27.72 -3.77 5.24
C LEU A 247 -27.45 -3.58 6.73
N HIS A 248 -28.15 -2.65 7.33
CA HIS A 248 -28.07 -2.40 8.76
C HIS A 248 -28.69 -3.54 9.57
N ASN A 249 -28.04 -3.93 10.69
CA ASN A 249 -28.45 -5.00 11.61
C ASN A 249 -28.57 -6.41 10.98
N VAL A 250 -27.92 -6.64 9.86
CA VAL A 250 -27.84 -7.95 9.20
C VAL A 250 -26.39 -8.44 9.22
N SER A 251 -26.19 -9.75 9.23
CA SER A 251 -24.83 -10.32 9.18
C SER A 251 -24.11 -9.88 7.91
N TRP A 252 -22.80 -9.81 7.98
CA TRP A 252 -21.99 -9.30 6.87
C TRP A 252 -22.12 -10.11 5.58
N GLN A 253 -22.35 -11.43 5.67
CA GLN A 253 -22.59 -12.27 4.51
C GLN A 253 -23.96 -12.04 3.89
N GLU A 254 -25.00 -11.96 4.73
CA GLU A 254 -26.37 -11.82 4.28
C GLU A 254 -26.71 -10.38 3.89
N GLY A 255 -26.11 -9.41 4.59
CA GLY A 255 -26.33 -7.99 4.39
C GLY A 255 -25.47 -7.35 3.30
N PHE A 256 -24.50 -8.07 2.74
CA PHE A 256 -23.68 -7.53 1.68
C PHE A 256 -24.52 -7.29 0.41
N TYR A 257 -24.52 -6.05 -0.04
CA TYR A 257 -25.23 -5.66 -1.26
C TYR A 257 -24.28 -5.61 -2.45
N GLN A 258 -23.28 -4.73 -2.44
CA GLN A 258 -22.21 -4.66 -3.43
C GLN A 258 -21.02 -3.86 -2.91
N SER A 259 -19.87 -3.94 -3.58
CA SER A 259 -18.75 -3.02 -3.36
C SER A 259 -18.84 -1.82 -4.29
N LEU A 260 -18.36 -0.68 -3.80
CA LEU A 260 -18.25 0.56 -4.55
C LEU A 260 -16.81 1.01 -4.65
N ILE A 261 -16.50 1.78 -5.70
CA ILE A 261 -15.21 2.45 -5.86
C ILE A 261 -15.49 3.92 -6.17
N TRP A 262 -14.95 4.83 -5.33
CA TRP A 262 -14.90 6.26 -5.58
C TRP A 262 -13.55 6.59 -6.21
N GLN A 263 -13.56 7.22 -7.37
CA GLN A 263 -12.40 7.78 -8.07
C GLN A 263 -12.53 9.30 -7.99
N ILE A 264 -11.73 9.93 -7.15
CA ILE A 264 -11.86 11.31 -6.72
C ILE A 264 -10.67 12.11 -7.24
N ASP A 265 -10.92 13.25 -7.87
CA ASP A 265 -9.90 14.23 -8.23
C ASP A 265 -9.18 14.76 -6.96
N LYS A 266 -7.92 14.37 -6.75
CA LYS A 266 -7.18 14.74 -5.55
C LYS A 266 -6.74 16.21 -5.54
N ASP A 267 -6.56 16.84 -6.71
CA ASP A 267 -6.20 18.25 -6.82
C ASP A 267 -7.27 19.16 -6.24
N GLN A 268 -8.55 18.81 -6.45
CA GLN A 268 -9.66 19.55 -5.84
C GLN A 268 -9.61 19.46 -4.32
N GLY A 269 -9.23 18.31 -3.78
CA GLY A 269 -9.06 18.09 -2.34
C GLY A 269 -7.91 18.91 -1.76
N TYR A 270 -6.75 18.87 -2.39
CA TYR A 270 -5.58 19.66 -1.96
C TYR A 270 -5.80 21.17 -2.06
N ASN A 271 -6.50 21.62 -3.09
CA ASN A 271 -6.83 23.03 -3.28
C ASN A 271 -7.95 23.52 -2.35
N GLY A 272 -8.63 22.64 -1.63
CA GLY A 272 -9.73 23.00 -0.74
C GLY A 272 -10.95 23.54 -1.48
N ASN A 273 -11.28 22.96 -2.64
CA ASN A 273 -12.47 23.34 -3.39
C ASN A 273 -13.73 23.07 -2.57
N ASP A 274 -14.77 23.89 -2.74
CA ASP A 274 -16.04 23.75 -2.00
C ASP A 274 -16.72 22.40 -2.24
N THR A 275 -16.40 21.73 -3.34
CA THR A 275 -16.96 20.43 -3.73
C THR A 275 -15.87 19.51 -4.28
N LEU A 276 -15.99 18.21 -4.01
CA LEU A 276 -15.23 17.19 -4.72
C LEU A 276 -16.07 16.60 -5.84
N THR A 277 -15.46 16.46 -7.01
CA THR A 277 -16.05 15.66 -8.11
C THR A 277 -15.43 14.28 -8.11
N PHE A 278 -16.23 13.27 -8.42
CA PHE A 278 -15.76 11.89 -8.48
C PHE A 278 -16.60 11.03 -9.43
N ASN A 279 -15.96 10.00 -9.96
CA ASN A 279 -16.66 8.88 -10.57
C ASN A 279 -17.01 7.87 -9.48
N LEU A 280 -18.25 7.38 -9.48
CA LEU A 280 -18.66 6.27 -8.63
C LEU A 280 -18.83 5.03 -9.50
N TRP A 281 -18.06 3.98 -9.20
CA TRP A 281 -18.12 2.71 -9.88
C TRP A 281 -18.91 1.71 -9.04
N SER A 282 -19.87 1.04 -9.64
CA SER A 282 -20.78 0.10 -9.00
C SER A 282 -21.11 -1.08 -9.91
N ASP A 283 -21.90 -2.03 -9.45
CA ASP A 283 -22.35 -3.20 -10.19
C ASP A 283 -21.20 -4.12 -10.67
N ILE A 284 -20.14 -4.23 -9.86
CA ILE A 284 -18.96 -5.03 -10.15
C ILE A 284 -19.23 -6.47 -9.73
N LYS A 285 -19.39 -7.38 -10.70
CA LYS A 285 -19.80 -8.77 -10.45
C LYS A 285 -19.18 -9.76 -11.44
N ASP A 286 -19.01 -10.99 -10.98
CA ASP A 286 -18.68 -12.16 -11.78
C ASP A 286 -19.97 -12.96 -12.00
N ASP A 287 -20.46 -12.98 -13.24
CA ASP A 287 -21.80 -13.43 -13.59
C ASP A 287 -22.89 -12.67 -12.81
N SER A 288 -23.52 -13.32 -11.84
CA SER A 288 -24.56 -12.74 -10.98
C SER A 288 -24.10 -12.46 -9.54
N ILE A 289 -22.81 -12.69 -9.22
CA ILE A 289 -22.28 -12.59 -7.87
C ILE A 289 -21.42 -11.33 -7.76
N TYR A 290 -21.82 -10.41 -6.88
CA TYR A 290 -21.04 -9.20 -6.60
C TYR A 290 -19.69 -9.55 -5.98
N VAL A 291 -18.64 -8.91 -6.51
CA VAL A 291 -17.28 -8.98 -5.95
C VAL A 291 -17.22 -8.12 -4.70
N ARG A 292 -16.64 -8.64 -3.61
CA ARG A 292 -16.55 -7.94 -2.33
C ARG A 292 -15.12 -7.72 -1.88
N ASN A 293 -14.91 -6.77 -0.96
CA ASN A 293 -13.60 -6.45 -0.40
C ASN A 293 -12.56 -6.15 -1.50
N ILE A 294 -12.95 -5.28 -2.42
CA ILE A 294 -12.06 -4.83 -3.50
C ILE A 294 -10.93 -4.01 -2.89
N HIS A 295 -9.68 -4.37 -3.15
CA HIS A 295 -8.49 -3.72 -2.61
C HIS A 295 -7.72 -3.01 -3.72
N PRO A 296 -7.55 -1.67 -3.67
CA PRO A 296 -6.78 -0.94 -4.67
C PRO A 296 -5.28 -1.16 -4.47
N VAL A 297 -4.57 -1.35 -5.59
CA VAL A 297 -3.12 -1.61 -5.60
C VAL A 297 -2.36 -0.29 -5.59
N ARG A 298 -1.33 -0.17 -4.76
CA ARG A 298 -0.51 1.03 -4.65
C ARG A 298 0.66 1.00 -5.63
N GLY A 299 1.10 2.15 -6.10
CA GLY A 299 2.37 2.26 -6.81
C GLY A 299 3.54 1.74 -5.95
N ALA A 300 4.43 0.95 -6.52
CA ALA A 300 5.55 0.34 -5.81
C ALA A 300 6.67 1.34 -5.52
N ARG A 301 7.24 1.94 -6.56
CA ARG A 301 8.32 2.93 -6.48
C ARG A 301 7.84 4.35 -6.76
N GLU A 302 6.87 4.48 -7.62
CA GLU A 302 6.25 5.71 -8.10
C GLU A 302 4.75 5.51 -8.22
N LEU A 303 3.98 6.57 -8.26
CA LEU A 303 2.55 6.50 -8.48
C LEU A 303 2.24 5.98 -9.91
N GLN A 304 1.08 5.38 -10.07
CA GLN A 304 0.56 5.02 -11.39
C GLN A 304 0.03 6.27 -12.10
N SER A 305 0.26 6.38 -13.40
CA SER A 305 -0.23 7.49 -14.20
C SER A 305 -1.55 7.11 -14.88
N GLY A 306 -2.64 7.72 -14.41
CA GLY A 306 -3.98 7.65 -15.00
C GLY A 306 -4.75 6.34 -14.78
N ASP A 307 -4.10 5.21 -14.63
CA ASP A 307 -4.72 3.89 -14.50
C ASP A 307 -4.65 3.36 -13.08
N GLN A 308 -5.72 2.73 -12.60
CA GLN A 308 -5.75 2.05 -11.31
C GLN A 308 -6.11 0.58 -11.44
N TYR A 309 -5.30 -0.28 -10.85
CA TYR A 309 -5.59 -1.70 -10.70
C TYR A 309 -6.09 -2.01 -9.29
N LEU A 310 -7.09 -2.91 -9.20
CA LEU A 310 -7.66 -3.35 -7.92
C LEU A 310 -7.80 -4.87 -7.95
N LEU A 311 -7.74 -5.48 -6.77
CA LEU A 311 -7.78 -6.92 -6.61
C LEU A 311 -8.91 -7.34 -5.68
N SER A 312 -9.47 -8.50 -5.95
CA SER A 312 -10.33 -9.21 -5.01
C SER A 312 -10.23 -10.71 -5.25
N ASN A 313 -10.76 -11.51 -4.33
CA ASN A 313 -10.78 -12.97 -4.41
C ASN A 313 -12.08 -13.53 -3.81
N LYS A 314 -12.22 -14.85 -3.76
CA LYS A 314 -13.36 -15.52 -3.11
C LYS A 314 -13.14 -15.62 -1.60
N ASN A 315 -13.37 -14.53 -0.88
CA ASN A 315 -12.98 -14.32 0.51
C ASN A 315 -13.38 -15.44 1.48
N PHE A 316 -14.59 -16.01 1.34
CA PHE A 316 -15.15 -16.98 2.29
C PHE A 316 -15.05 -18.43 1.83
N SER A 317 -14.40 -18.68 0.70
CA SER A 317 -14.18 -20.05 0.22
C SER A 317 -13.20 -20.77 1.13
N THR A 318 -13.50 -22.00 1.50
CA THR A 318 -12.55 -22.85 2.24
C THR A 318 -11.29 -23.15 1.43
N GLU A 319 -11.45 -23.21 0.10
CA GLU A 319 -10.40 -23.40 -0.90
C GLU A 319 -10.82 -22.69 -2.19
N SER A 320 -9.93 -21.99 -2.85
CA SER A 320 -10.21 -21.35 -4.15
C SER A 320 -8.94 -21.13 -4.97
N ASP A 321 -9.14 -21.08 -6.28
CA ASP A 321 -8.15 -20.79 -7.31
C ASP A 321 -8.45 -19.46 -8.03
N THR A 322 -9.35 -18.63 -7.51
CA THR A 322 -9.87 -17.46 -8.23
C THR A 322 -9.32 -16.16 -7.68
N LEU A 323 -8.75 -15.34 -8.56
CA LEU A 323 -8.42 -13.94 -8.32
C LEU A 323 -9.17 -13.06 -9.34
N TYR A 324 -9.69 -11.93 -8.89
CA TYR A 324 -10.27 -10.89 -9.74
C TYR A 324 -9.29 -9.73 -9.85
N LEU A 325 -8.93 -9.39 -11.08
CA LEU A 325 -8.15 -8.20 -11.43
C LEU A 325 -9.10 -7.18 -12.08
N ILE A 326 -9.29 -6.07 -11.41
CA ILE A 326 -10.14 -4.96 -11.86
C ILE A 326 -9.21 -3.85 -12.33
N HIS A 327 -9.51 -3.25 -13.47
CA HIS A 327 -8.77 -2.17 -14.07
C HIS A 327 -9.69 -0.99 -14.36
N ILE A 328 -9.39 0.16 -13.77
CA ILE A 328 -10.00 1.45 -14.12
C ILE A 328 -8.97 2.19 -14.96
N ALA A 329 -9.32 2.40 -16.23
CA ALA A 329 -8.45 3.10 -17.17
C ALA A 329 -8.80 4.59 -17.20
N ASN A 330 -7.78 5.42 -17.27
CA ASN A 330 -7.81 6.87 -17.32
C ASN A 330 -8.26 7.56 -16.02
N SER A 331 -7.80 8.80 -15.85
CA SER A 331 -8.13 9.64 -14.70
C SER A 331 -9.60 10.06 -14.66
N HIS A 332 -10.05 10.53 -13.50
CA HIS A 332 -11.39 11.06 -13.27
C HIS A 332 -11.78 12.15 -14.29
N ALA A 333 -10.83 13.03 -14.64
CA ALA A 333 -11.08 14.14 -15.58
C ALA A 333 -11.31 13.67 -17.02
N SER A 334 -11.03 12.40 -17.33
CA SER A 334 -11.21 11.85 -18.67
C SER A 334 -12.65 11.41 -18.92
N ASP A 335 -13.27 11.91 -19.98
CA ASP A 335 -14.59 11.44 -20.46
C ASP A 335 -14.54 9.95 -20.89
N SER A 336 -13.35 9.42 -21.13
CA SER A 336 -13.12 8.03 -21.54
C SER A 336 -12.77 7.07 -20.40
N ALA A 337 -12.89 7.48 -19.13
CA ALA A 337 -12.67 6.59 -18.01
C ALA A 337 -13.57 5.35 -18.08
N THR A 338 -12.98 4.17 -17.99
CA THR A 338 -13.68 2.88 -18.11
C THR A 338 -13.23 1.92 -17.03
N ILE A 339 -14.09 0.95 -16.70
CA ILE A 339 -13.77 -0.15 -15.81
C ILE A 339 -13.89 -1.49 -16.54
N SER A 340 -12.95 -2.37 -16.29
CA SER A 340 -12.97 -3.76 -16.76
C SER A 340 -12.56 -4.71 -15.63
N MET A 341 -12.93 -5.98 -15.74
CA MET A 341 -12.54 -7.01 -14.79
C MET A 341 -12.14 -8.28 -15.52
N SER A 342 -11.02 -8.89 -15.07
CA SER A 342 -10.54 -10.19 -15.51
C SER A 342 -10.58 -11.17 -14.35
N ARG A 343 -11.05 -12.39 -14.61
CA ARG A 343 -10.94 -13.52 -13.68
C ARG A 343 -9.68 -14.31 -14.02
N ILE A 344 -8.77 -14.43 -13.06
CA ILE A 344 -7.54 -15.20 -13.19
C ILE A 344 -7.71 -16.51 -12.42
N SER A 345 -7.42 -17.64 -13.07
CA SER A 345 -7.34 -18.94 -12.40
C SER A 345 -5.91 -19.14 -11.90
N LEU A 346 -5.76 -19.40 -10.60
CA LEU A 346 -4.49 -19.59 -9.94
C LEU A 346 -4.04 -21.06 -10.06
N ASN A 347 -2.76 -21.26 -10.32
CA ASN A 347 -2.16 -22.61 -10.31
C ASN A 347 -2.10 -23.18 -8.88
N ASP A 348 -1.75 -22.31 -7.91
CA ASP A 348 -1.71 -22.67 -6.50
C ASP A 348 -2.94 -22.12 -5.80
N HIS A 349 -3.74 -23.03 -5.20
CA HIS A 349 -4.93 -22.65 -4.46
C HIS A 349 -4.56 -21.94 -3.16
N TYR A 350 -5.39 -20.99 -2.75
CA TYR A 350 -5.38 -20.46 -1.40
C TYR A 350 -6.50 -21.08 -0.57
N PHE A 351 -6.30 -21.08 0.74
CA PHE A 351 -7.18 -21.72 1.70
C PHE A 351 -7.62 -20.72 2.78
N LEU A 352 -8.82 -20.88 3.30
CA LEU A 352 -9.27 -20.08 4.41
C LEU A 352 -8.36 -20.33 5.63
N SER A 353 -7.75 -19.27 6.15
CA SER A 353 -6.84 -19.36 7.30
C SER A 353 -7.59 -19.77 8.56
N PRO A 354 -7.07 -20.70 9.38
CA PRO A 354 -7.60 -20.93 10.72
C PRO A 354 -7.33 -19.71 11.62
N ASN A 355 -7.86 -19.67 12.83
CA ASN A 355 -7.49 -18.63 13.80
C ASN A 355 -6.06 -18.84 14.31
N GLY A 356 -5.37 -17.75 14.65
CA GLY A 356 -4.02 -17.77 15.21
C GLY A 356 -4.02 -18.27 16.66
N ARG A 357 -3.08 -19.13 17.03
CA ARG A 357 -2.94 -19.70 18.37
C ARG A 357 -2.19 -18.75 19.28
N GLN A 358 -2.58 -18.70 20.54
CA GLN A 358 -1.84 -18.02 21.59
C GLN A 358 -1.45 -18.97 22.72
N TYR A 359 -0.38 -18.66 23.46
CA TYR A 359 0.12 -19.48 24.55
C TYR A 359 -0.87 -19.63 25.74
N ASN A 360 -1.81 -18.72 25.90
CA ASN A 360 -2.85 -18.77 26.94
C ASN A 360 -4.07 -19.63 26.56
N GLY A 361 -4.04 -20.26 25.38
CA GLY A 361 -5.12 -21.11 24.87
C GLY A 361 -6.26 -20.36 24.18
N LYS A 362 -6.30 -19.02 24.19
CA LYS A 362 -7.18 -18.24 23.34
C LYS A 362 -6.66 -18.20 21.90
N GLU A 363 -7.56 -17.93 20.98
CA GLU A 363 -7.24 -17.75 19.56
C GLU A 363 -7.41 -16.30 19.13
N LEU A 364 -6.71 -15.92 18.05
CA LEU A 364 -6.85 -14.63 17.39
C LEU A 364 -7.53 -14.81 16.05
N ALA A 365 -8.60 -14.05 15.81
CA ALA A 365 -9.35 -14.10 14.56
C ALA A 365 -8.52 -13.59 13.39
N THR A 366 -8.39 -14.38 12.32
CA THR A 366 -7.71 -14.03 11.05
C THR A 366 -8.69 -13.53 9.99
N ASN A 367 -9.96 -13.28 10.32
CA ASN A 367 -11.01 -12.97 9.36
C ASN A 367 -11.09 -13.97 8.19
N ASP A 368 -11.30 -13.50 6.99
CA ASP A 368 -11.38 -14.26 5.73
C ASP A 368 -10.07 -14.18 4.91
N SER A 369 -10.11 -14.59 3.66
CA SER A 369 -8.95 -14.59 2.75
C SER A 369 -8.86 -13.35 1.85
N ARG A 370 -9.49 -12.22 2.22
CA ARG A 370 -9.46 -11.00 1.42
C ARG A 370 -8.04 -10.50 1.15
N VAL A 371 -7.82 -9.84 0.00
CA VAL A 371 -6.56 -9.15 -0.29
C VAL A 371 -6.37 -8.02 0.73
N LEU A 372 -5.19 -7.96 1.36
CA LEU A 372 -4.87 -7.01 2.43
C LEU A 372 -3.79 -6.00 2.04
N GLY A 373 -3.01 -6.29 1.02
CA GLY A 373 -2.00 -5.40 0.48
C GLY A 373 -1.69 -5.74 -0.97
N GLY A 374 -1.37 -4.71 -1.75
CA GLY A 374 -0.94 -4.88 -3.14
C GLY A 374 -0.11 -3.71 -3.62
N ILE A 375 0.91 -4.00 -4.41
CA ILE A 375 1.81 -3.04 -5.05
C ILE A 375 1.97 -3.36 -6.53
N ILE A 376 2.16 -2.32 -7.34
CA ILE A 376 2.31 -2.45 -8.80
C ILE A 376 3.54 -1.71 -9.28
N ASP A 377 4.28 -2.33 -10.19
CA ASP A 377 5.29 -1.72 -11.03
C ASP A 377 5.06 -2.12 -12.49
N LYS A 378 5.90 -1.67 -13.42
CA LYS A 378 5.71 -1.80 -14.88
C LYS A 378 5.48 -3.23 -15.38
N GLU A 379 6.03 -4.25 -14.73
CA GLU A 379 5.98 -5.62 -15.22
C GLU A 379 5.18 -6.58 -14.35
N TRP A 380 4.82 -6.15 -13.14
CA TRP A 380 4.17 -7.03 -12.18
C TRP A 380 3.23 -6.29 -11.21
N ILE A 381 2.27 -7.04 -10.67
CA ILE A 381 1.49 -6.67 -9.49
C ILE A 381 1.77 -7.73 -8.43
N GLN A 382 2.21 -7.33 -7.24
CA GLN A 382 2.36 -8.22 -6.08
C GLN A 382 1.24 -7.98 -5.09
N TYR A 383 0.76 -9.04 -4.46
CA TYR A 383 -0.31 -8.94 -3.46
C TYR A 383 -0.19 -10.00 -2.38
N VAL A 384 -0.75 -9.70 -1.22
CA VAL A 384 -0.73 -10.59 -0.05
C VAL A 384 -2.11 -10.69 0.59
N HIS A 385 -2.39 -11.89 1.11
CA HIS A 385 -3.57 -12.14 1.93
C HIS A 385 -3.37 -13.36 2.85
N HIS A 386 -4.30 -13.57 3.77
CA HIS A 386 -4.30 -14.76 4.61
C HIS A 386 -4.50 -16.02 3.78
N SER A 387 -3.81 -17.08 4.19
CA SER A 387 -4.02 -18.45 3.73
C SER A 387 -3.73 -19.44 4.85
N MET A 388 -3.75 -20.72 4.51
CA MET A 388 -3.33 -21.81 5.38
C MET A 388 -2.27 -22.63 4.68
N ASP A 389 -1.24 -23.02 5.40
CA ASP A 389 -0.35 -24.07 4.97
C ASP A 389 -1.01 -25.43 5.23
N THR A 390 -1.45 -26.11 4.18
CA THR A 390 -2.14 -27.42 4.28
C THR A 390 -1.23 -28.54 4.78
N SER A 391 0.09 -28.35 4.73
CA SER A 391 1.05 -29.34 5.22
C SER A 391 1.17 -29.33 6.75
N THR A 392 1.01 -28.17 7.38
CA THR A 392 1.12 -27.94 8.82
C THR A 392 -0.21 -27.61 9.50
N GLY A 393 -1.19 -27.11 8.75
CA GLY A 393 -2.45 -26.59 9.26
C GLY A 393 -2.31 -25.22 9.97
N SER A 394 -1.19 -24.51 9.82
CA SER A 394 -0.94 -23.21 10.45
C SER A 394 -1.45 -22.04 9.60
N CYS A 395 -1.65 -20.89 10.25
CA CYS A 395 -1.94 -19.64 9.55
C CYS A 395 -0.73 -19.23 8.73
N ALA A 396 -0.96 -18.91 7.46
CA ALA A 396 0.04 -18.59 6.47
C ALA A 396 -0.34 -17.34 5.69
N ILE A 397 0.63 -16.83 4.93
CA ILE A 397 0.44 -15.75 3.97
C ILE A 397 0.55 -16.32 2.57
N TYR A 398 -0.43 -16.00 1.73
CA TYR A 398 -0.33 -16.17 0.28
C TYR A 398 0.30 -14.90 -0.28
N HIS A 399 1.44 -15.04 -0.95
CA HIS A 399 2.09 -13.99 -1.72
C HIS A 399 2.00 -14.35 -3.19
N GLY A 400 1.22 -13.57 -3.96
CA GLY A 400 1.04 -13.75 -5.39
C GLY A 400 1.70 -12.63 -6.18
N ILE A 401 2.24 -12.98 -7.35
CA ILE A 401 2.83 -12.05 -8.31
C ILE A 401 2.12 -12.25 -9.65
N ILE A 402 1.43 -11.21 -10.11
CA ILE A 402 0.71 -11.20 -11.38
C ILE A 402 1.64 -10.62 -12.44
N TYR A 403 1.88 -11.37 -13.48
CA TYR A 403 2.62 -10.94 -14.68
C TYR A 403 1.67 -10.72 -15.85
N ASN A 404 2.09 -9.92 -16.83
CA ASN A 404 1.33 -9.60 -18.04
C ASN A 404 -0.09 -9.09 -17.76
N TYR A 405 -0.25 -8.34 -16.67
CA TYR A 405 -1.55 -7.95 -16.10
C TYR A 405 -2.42 -7.15 -17.09
N GLU A 406 -1.84 -6.51 -18.10
CA GLU A 406 -2.59 -5.75 -19.11
C GLU A 406 -3.29 -6.63 -20.16
N LYS A 407 -2.76 -7.83 -20.47
CA LYS A 407 -3.25 -8.63 -21.62
C LYS A 407 -3.65 -10.05 -21.28
N ASN A 408 -2.72 -10.84 -20.79
CA ASN A 408 -2.91 -12.25 -20.46
C ASN A 408 -2.34 -12.52 -19.08
N PRO A 409 -3.01 -12.08 -18.01
CA PRO A 409 -2.48 -12.19 -16.67
C PRO A 409 -2.35 -13.65 -16.21
N TYR A 410 -1.22 -13.94 -15.57
CA TYR A 410 -0.99 -15.19 -14.85
C TYR A 410 -0.32 -14.90 -13.51
N VAL A 411 -0.44 -15.81 -12.56
CA VAL A 411 0.08 -15.63 -11.21
C VAL A 411 1.10 -16.72 -10.88
N GLU A 412 2.24 -16.30 -10.36
CA GLU A 412 3.15 -17.13 -9.60
C GLU A 412 2.96 -16.82 -8.12
N SER A 413 3.02 -17.86 -7.25
CA SER A 413 2.69 -17.66 -5.85
C SER A 413 3.56 -18.49 -4.91
N ASN A 414 3.62 -18.05 -3.65
CA ASN A 414 4.26 -18.74 -2.56
C ASN A 414 3.39 -18.68 -1.30
N ILE A 415 3.35 -19.79 -0.57
CA ILE A 415 2.75 -19.85 0.78
C ILE A 415 3.87 -19.69 1.80
N LEU A 416 3.85 -18.56 2.51
CA LEU A 416 4.81 -18.25 3.56
C LEU A 416 4.22 -18.69 4.90
N SER A 417 4.88 -19.61 5.59
CA SER A 417 4.37 -20.20 6.82
C SER A 417 5.49 -20.61 7.77
N ASP A 418 5.12 -20.81 9.02
CA ASP A 418 5.91 -21.48 10.05
C ASP A 418 5.08 -22.55 10.74
N SER A 419 5.70 -23.62 11.22
CA SER A 419 4.97 -24.72 11.86
C SER A 419 4.51 -24.42 13.28
N ILE A 420 5.12 -23.43 13.93
CA ILE A 420 4.86 -23.04 15.33
C ILE A 420 4.21 -21.66 15.40
N ILE A 421 4.67 -20.72 14.56
CA ILE A 421 4.22 -19.34 14.53
C ILE A 421 3.07 -19.20 13.52
N ASP A 422 1.99 -18.59 13.93
CA ASP A 422 0.86 -18.25 13.08
C ASP A 422 1.00 -16.81 12.58
N PHE A 423 0.88 -16.61 11.27
CA PHE A 423 1.01 -15.31 10.60
C PHE A 423 -0.37 -14.69 10.39
N GLY A 424 -0.46 -13.36 10.58
CA GLY A 424 -1.70 -12.62 10.42
C GLY A 424 -1.51 -11.25 9.79
N TYR A 425 -2.55 -10.75 9.17
CA TYR A 425 -2.70 -9.38 8.65
C TYR A 425 -1.50 -8.90 7.84
N PRO A 426 -1.10 -9.63 6.77
CA PRO A 426 0.00 -9.22 5.92
C PRO A 426 -0.31 -7.92 5.18
N ASN A 427 0.73 -7.13 4.94
CA ASN A 427 0.73 -6.01 4.01
C ASN A 427 2.10 -5.95 3.31
N ILE A 428 2.23 -5.22 2.20
CA ILE A 428 3.41 -5.27 1.34
C ILE A 428 3.85 -3.89 0.90
N ALA A 429 5.16 -3.67 0.84
CA ALA A 429 5.78 -2.48 0.24
C ALA A 429 7.06 -2.86 -0.51
N SER A 430 7.31 -2.19 -1.64
CA SER A 430 8.50 -2.38 -2.45
C SER A 430 9.74 -1.78 -1.79
N THR A 431 10.86 -2.47 -1.94
CA THR A 431 12.22 -1.96 -1.62
C THR A 431 13.05 -1.76 -2.88
N GLY A 432 12.61 -2.26 -4.03
CA GLY A 432 13.33 -2.17 -5.30
C GLY A 432 13.64 -0.72 -5.70
N ILE A 433 14.77 -0.54 -6.36
CA ILE A 433 15.28 0.74 -6.84
C ILE A 433 14.93 0.91 -8.32
N ASN A 434 15.06 -0.16 -9.10
CA ASN A 434 14.82 -0.15 -10.54
C ASN A 434 13.43 -0.71 -10.89
N PRO A 435 12.88 -0.35 -12.08
CA PRO A 435 11.53 -0.73 -12.48
C PRO A 435 11.22 -2.24 -12.46
N ASN A 436 12.22 -3.06 -12.71
CA ASN A 436 12.02 -4.51 -12.87
C ASN A 436 12.44 -5.31 -11.65
N GLU A 437 12.71 -4.64 -10.53
CA GLU A 437 13.12 -5.28 -9.29
C GLU A 437 11.89 -5.62 -8.44
N PRO A 438 11.56 -6.92 -8.26
CA PRO A 438 10.39 -7.33 -7.51
C PRO A 438 10.60 -7.31 -5.99
N GLU A 439 11.73 -6.78 -5.52
CA GLU A 439 12.07 -6.74 -4.10
C GLU A 439 10.99 -6.09 -3.26
N CYS A 440 10.65 -6.74 -2.15
CA CYS A 440 9.63 -6.23 -1.24
C CYS A 440 9.86 -6.66 0.21
N VAL A 441 9.25 -5.91 1.11
CA VAL A 441 9.03 -6.30 2.50
C VAL A 441 7.55 -6.62 2.68
N ILE A 442 7.28 -7.79 3.24
CA ILE A 442 5.95 -8.21 3.69
C ILE A 442 5.92 -8.04 5.20
N GLY A 443 5.18 -7.03 5.67
CA GLY A 443 4.87 -6.83 7.08
C GLY A 443 3.76 -7.76 7.53
N LEU A 444 3.80 -8.21 8.76
CA LEU A 444 2.79 -9.12 9.33
C LEU A 444 2.74 -9.02 10.85
N ASP A 445 1.58 -9.27 11.42
CA ASP A 445 1.46 -9.60 12.82
C ASP A 445 1.71 -11.11 13.00
N TYR A 446 2.32 -11.51 14.11
CA TYR A 446 2.54 -12.91 14.43
C TYR A 446 2.02 -13.29 15.82
N THR A 447 1.69 -14.56 15.99
CA THR A 447 1.33 -15.15 17.28
C THR A 447 1.82 -16.60 17.38
N SER A 448 1.91 -17.14 18.58
CA SER A 448 2.45 -18.47 18.81
C SER A 448 1.83 -19.15 20.04
N PRO A 449 1.68 -20.50 20.04
CA PRO A 449 1.23 -21.23 21.22
C PRO A 449 2.31 -21.36 22.31
N ILE A 450 3.55 -20.97 22.03
CA ILE A 450 4.69 -21.11 22.98
C ILE A 450 5.40 -19.78 23.28
N ASP A 451 5.02 -18.70 22.58
CA ASP A 451 5.62 -17.37 22.71
C ASP A 451 4.53 -16.30 22.61
N THR A 452 4.88 -15.05 22.87
CA THR A 452 3.98 -13.92 22.73
C THR A 452 3.80 -13.51 21.27
N ASN A 453 2.90 -12.60 21.02
CA ASN A 453 2.57 -12.04 19.70
C ASN A 453 3.33 -10.72 19.46
N GLY A 454 3.34 -10.24 18.24
CA GLY A 454 3.99 -8.98 17.87
C GLY A 454 3.95 -8.69 16.38
N LEU A 455 4.70 -7.66 15.98
CA LEU A 455 4.93 -7.26 14.61
C LEU A 455 6.22 -7.92 14.08
N ALA A 456 6.18 -8.39 12.84
CA ALA A 456 7.31 -8.97 12.14
C ALA A 456 7.31 -8.61 10.66
N CYS A 457 8.36 -8.97 9.95
CA CYS A 457 8.43 -8.87 8.50
C CYS A 457 9.22 -10.01 7.87
N ILE A 458 9.01 -10.20 6.56
CA ILE A 458 9.74 -11.10 5.68
C ILE A 458 10.17 -10.26 4.47
N TYR A 459 11.41 -10.42 4.04
CA TYR A 459 11.95 -9.79 2.84
C TYR A 459 12.00 -10.77 1.68
N MET A 460 11.67 -10.32 0.48
CA MET A 460 11.90 -11.07 -0.77
C MET A 460 12.91 -10.32 -1.63
N ASP A 461 13.96 -11.02 -2.06
CA ASP A 461 15.01 -10.45 -2.93
C ASP A 461 14.66 -10.52 -4.43
N ASN A 462 15.50 -9.93 -5.28
CA ASN A 462 15.35 -9.91 -6.73
C ASN A 462 15.37 -11.29 -7.41
N ASN A 463 15.78 -12.33 -6.69
CA ASN A 463 15.79 -13.71 -7.16
C ASN A 463 14.61 -14.51 -6.61
N TYR A 464 13.61 -13.82 -6.03
CA TYR A 464 12.42 -14.42 -5.40
C TYR A 464 12.75 -15.34 -4.22
N ASN A 465 13.87 -15.09 -3.52
CA ASN A 465 14.20 -15.78 -2.29
C ASN A 465 13.67 -14.99 -1.11
N TYR A 466 13.14 -15.70 -0.10
CA TYR A 466 12.58 -15.07 1.09
C TYR A 466 13.56 -15.17 2.25
N SER A 467 13.67 -14.10 3.04
CA SER A 467 14.39 -14.14 4.31
C SER A 467 13.60 -14.94 5.35
N PRO A 468 14.25 -15.44 6.41
CA PRO A 468 13.52 -15.82 7.61
C PRO A 468 12.68 -14.66 8.15
N MET A 469 11.56 -14.97 8.83
CA MET A 469 10.77 -13.95 9.52
C MET A 469 11.61 -13.20 10.55
N LYS A 470 11.64 -11.87 10.45
CA LYS A 470 12.31 -10.97 11.39
C LYS A 470 11.30 -10.37 12.36
N LYS A 471 11.40 -10.67 13.65
CA LYS A 471 10.57 -10.02 14.68
C LYS A 471 11.02 -8.58 14.87
N LEU A 472 10.10 -7.64 14.78
CA LEU A 472 10.33 -6.20 14.99
C LEU A 472 10.07 -5.80 16.43
N ASN A 473 9.12 -6.46 17.07
CA ASN A 473 8.91 -6.41 18.51
C ASN A 473 8.34 -7.73 19.01
N THR A 474 8.32 -7.87 20.33
CA THR A 474 7.70 -9.00 21.02
C THR A 474 6.83 -8.45 22.15
N GLY A 475 5.58 -8.84 22.19
CA GLY A 475 4.63 -8.41 23.21
C GLY A 475 4.94 -9.01 24.59
N ASP A 476 4.37 -8.41 25.61
CA ASP A 476 4.53 -8.87 27.01
C ASP A 476 3.56 -9.99 27.35
N ARG A 477 2.41 -10.01 26.70
CA ARG A 477 1.27 -10.89 27.00
C ARG A 477 0.50 -11.31 25.75
N ALA A 478 -0.35 -12.33 25.91
CA ALA A 478 -1.38 -12.64 24.94
C ALA A 478 -2.35 -11.46 24.78
N ILE A 479 -2.91 -11.30 23.59
CA ILE A 479 -4.04 -10.41 23.33
C ILE A 479 -5.27 -11.07 23.94
N ASP A 480 -5.88 -10.41 24.93
CA ASP A 480 -7.02 -10.93 25.71
C ASP A 480 -7.88 -9.75 26.17
N ARG A 481 -8.73 -9.24 25.27
CA ARG A 481 -9.54 -8.05 25.50
C ARG A 481 -11.05 -8.33 25.49
N LEU A 482 -11.50 -9.26 24.68
CA LEU A 482 -12.90 -9.61 24.54
C LEU A 482 -13.25 -10.86 25.36
N SER A 483 -14.51 -11.00 25.70
CA SER A 483 -15.01 -12.22 26.34
C SER A 483 -15.03 -13.39 25.33
N GLY A 484 -14.79 -14.60 25.81
CA GLY A 484 -14.79 -15.81 24.98
C GLY A 484 -13.40 -16.33 24.63
N ASN A 485 -13.33 -17.35 23.76
CA ASN A 485 -12.10 -18.05 23.42
C ASN A 485 -11.37 -17.45 22.21
N ILE A 486 -12.01 -16.55 21.47
CA ILE A 486 -11.45 -15.89 20.28
C ILE A 486 -11.45 -14.40 20.54
N ASP A 487 -10.30 -13.77 20.38
CA ASP A 487 -10.15 -12.31 20.42
C ASP A 487 -9.94 -11.77 19.00
N ARG A 488 -10.23 -10.49 18.77
CA ARG A 488 -9.93 -9.84 17.48
C ARG A 488 -8.45 -9.47 17.41
N TRP A 489 -7.82 -9.84 16.30
CA TRP A 489 -6.41 -9.56 16.05
C TRP A 489 -6.23 -8.25 15.27
N GLY A 490 -7.03 -8.04 14.23
CA GLY A 490 -7.03 -6.85 13.39
C GLY A 490 -8.00 -7.00 12.23
N ASP A 491 -8.04 -5.99 11.37
CA ASP A 491 -8.62 -6.08 10.03
C ASP A 491 -7.56 -5.74 8.97
N TYR A 492 -6.49 -5.04 9.36
CA TYR A 492 -5.33 -4.71 8.53
C TYR A 492 -4.12 -4.24 9.38
N SER A 493 -2.94 -4.15 8.75
CA SER A 493 -1.71 -3.57 9.30
C SER A 493 -1.19 -2.42 8.41
N GLY A 494 -0.34 -1.56 8.98
CA GLY A 494 0.25 -0.43 8.26
C GLY A 494 1.61 -0.78 7.67
N ILE A 495 1.85 -0.37 6.42
CA ILE A 495 3.15 -0.43 5.78
C ILE A 495 3.27 0.65 4.71
N GLN A 496 4.43 1.28 4.62
CA GLN A 496 4.76 2.20 3.54
C GLN A 496 6.26 2.21 3.26
N ARG A 497 6.61 2.24 1.98
CA ARG A 497 7.94 2.57 1.50
C ARG A 497 8.30 4.01 1.86
N LYS A 498 9.55 4.29 2.21
CA LYS A 498 10.08 5.65 2.25
C LYS A 498 10.52 6.04 0.84
N TYR A 499 9.81 6.96 0.17
CA TYR A 499 10.00 7.19 -1.27
C TYR A 499 11.38 7.76 -1.61
N ASN A 500 11.88 8.71 -0.83
CA ASN A 500 13.22 9.30 -1.01
C ASN A 500 14.37 8.55 -0.32
N GLU A 501 14.08 7.50 0.44
CA GLU A 501 15.09 6.59 1.00
C GLU A 501 14.82 5.17 0.46
N PRO A 502 15.29 4.84 -0.77
CA PRO A 502 15.10 3.52 -1.34
C PRO A 502 15.51 2.41 -0.36
N CYS A 503 14.87 1.25 -0.46
CA CYS A 503 15.08 0.09 0.41
C CYS A 503 14.63 0.26 1.87
N LYS A 504 14.08 1.39 2.26
CA LYS A 504 13.54 1.61 3.59
C LYS A 504 12.01 1.51 3.60
N VAL A 505 11.51 0.73 4.55
CA VAL A 505 10.08 0.49 4.75
C VAL A 505 9.72 0.74 6.20
N TRP A 506 8.62 1.44 6.42
CA TRP A 506 8.01 1.65 7.72
C TRP A 506 6.79 0.75 7.90
N LEU A 507 6.66 0.17 9.09
CA LEU A 507 5.62 -0.78 9.44
C LEU A 507 4.93 -0.38 10.74
N SER A 508 3.65 -0.71 10.84
CA SER A 508 2.87 -0.55 12.08
C SER A 508 1.97 -1.76 12.29
N GLY A 509 2.02 -2.36 13.46
CA GLY A 509 1.24 -3.54 13.83
C GLY A 509 0.91 -3.59 15.30
N MET A 510 0.15 -4.61 15.67
CA MET A 510 -0.41 -4.80 17.01
C MET A 510 0.39 -5.80 17.82
N TYR A 511 0.48 -5.57 19.14
CA TYR A 511 1.04 -6.53 20.07
C TYR A 511 0.29 -6.51 21.41
N GLY A 512 0.39 -7.60 22.16
CA GLY A 512 -0.26 -7.73 23.46
C GLY A 512 0.59 -7.16 24.59
N LYS A 513 -0.04 -6.38 25.47
CA LYS A 513 0.52 -5.85 26.71
C LYS A 513 -0.26 -6.30 27.93
N ILE A 514 0.30 -6.09 29.11
CA ILE A 514 -0.42 -6.33 30.37
C ILE A 514 -1.64 -5.39 30.43
N SER A 515 -2.83 -5.96 30.44
CA SER A 515 -4.14 -5.26 30.52
C SER A 515 -4.49 -4.34 29.34
N THR A 516 -3.65 -4.26 28.29
CA THR A 516 -3.86 -3.42 27.10
C THR A 516 -3.38 -4.12 25.84
N ASN A 517 -3.64 -3.50 24.68
CA ASN A 517 -2.91 -3.79 23.44
C ASN A 517 -1.91 -2.67 23.18
N GLY A 518 -0.81 -2.99 22.50
CA GLY A 518 0.17 -2.01 22.02
C GLY A 518 0.07 -1.82 20.51
N SER A 519 0.56 -0.70 20.04
CA SER A 519 0.86 -0.42 18.64
C SER A 519 2.36 -0.20 18.52
N TRP A 520 3.03 -1.00 17.70
CA TRP A 520 4.45 -0.86 17.45
C TRP A 520 4.68 -0.28 16.06
N ILE A 521 5.58 0.68 15.96
CA ILE A 521 6.02 1.26 14.71
C ILE A 521 7.51 0.96 14.56
N SER A 522 7.91 0.50 13.37
CA SER A 522 9.30 0.16 13.11
C SER A 522 9.69 0.50 11.68
N SER A 523 10.96 0.85 11.46
CA SER A 523 11.54 0.89 10.13
C SER A 523 12.59 -0.18 9.95
N VAL A 524 12.60 -0.75 8.76
CA VAL A 524 13.60 -1.72 8.32
C VAL A 524 14.26 -1.26 7.04
N SER A 525 15.52 -1.63 6.85
CA SER A 525 16.24 -1.43 5.60
C SER A 525 16.96 -2.69 5.16
N VAL A 526 17.21 -2.79 3.85
CA VAL A 526 17.97 -3.88 3.23
C VAL A 526 19.43 -3.44 3.12
N SER A 527 20.35 -4.07 3.90
CA SER A 527 21.70 -3.53 4.14
C SER A 527 22.66 -3.57 2.97
N ASP A 528 22.53 -4.53 2.03
CA ASP A 528 23.56 -4.80 1.03
C ASP A 528 23.24 -4.31 -0.40
N THR A 529 21.98 -4.00 -0.70
CA THR A 529 21.53 -3.61 -2.02
C THR A 529 21.19 -2.13 -2.15
N CYS A 530 21.03 -1.44 -1.03
CA CYS A 530 20.81 -0.01 -0.97
C CYS A 530 22.09 0.79 -1.18
N ARG A 531 22.77 0.55 -2.25
CA ARG A 531 23.57 1.62 -2.83
C ARG A 531 22.57 2.59 -3.40
N GLU A 532 22.63 3.87 -2.97
CA GLU A 532 21.95 4.93 -3.68
C GLU A 532 22.05 4.59 -5.17
N PRO A 533 20.93 4.52 -5.92
CA PRO A 533 21.07 4.42 -7.35
C PRO A 533 21.98 5.57 -7.67
N LEU A 534 23.09 5.31 -8.32
CA LEU A 534 23.69 6.36 -9.13
C LEU A 534 22.51 6.89 -9.93
N PRO A 535 22.05 8.14 -9.69
CA PRO A 535 20.83 8.63 -10.28
C PRO A 535 20.83 8.20 -11.72
N HIS A 536 19.78 7.55 -12.19
CA HIS A 536 19.70 7.05 -13.53
C HIS A 536 20.06 8.21 -14.42
N LEU A 537 21.25 8.15 -14.97
CA LEU A 537 21.59 8.93 -16.12
C LEU A 537 20.63 8.42 -17.19
N PHE A 538 19.57 9.17 -17.48
CA PHE A 538 18.87 8.99 -18.72
C PHE A 538 19.97 9.10 -19.78
N LEU A 539 20.43 7.97 -20.26
CA LEU A 539 21.25 7.94 -21.47
C LEU A 539 20.28 8.31 -22.58
N ASP A 540 20.07 9.61 -22.74
CA ASP A 540 19.38 10.10 -23.90
C ASP A 540 20.20 9.63 -25.10
N PRO A 541 19.70 8.73 -25.95
CA PRO A 541 20.45 8.24 -27.11
C PRO A 541 20.78 9.36 -28.07
N SER A 542 20.11 10.51 -27.93
CA SER A 542 20.40 11.72 -28.72
C SER A 542 21.60 12.53 -28.20
N PHE A 543 22.06 12.26 -26.95
CA PHE A 543 23.15 12.99 -26.30
C PHE A 543 24.32 12.07 -25.98
N ARG A 544 25.44 12.30 -26.66
CA ARG A 544 26.71 11.63 -26.40
C ARG A 544 27.54 12.47 -25.43
N ASP A 545 27.65 12.01 -24.20
CA ASP A 545 28.41 12.64 -23.14
C ASP A 545 29.92 12.76 -23.53
N GLY A 546 30.50 13.88 -23.18
CA GLY A 546 31.89 14.18 -23.40
C GLY A 546 32.69 14.27 -22.10
N SER A 547 33.77 15.06 -22.11
CA SER A 547 34.68 15.21 -20.98
C SER A 547 34.83 16.66 -20.55
N LEU A 548 35.04 16.88 -19.24
CA LEU A 548 35.54 18.15 -18.70
C LEU A 548 37.07 18.16 -18.73
N PHE A 549 37.65 19.16 -19.36
CA PHE A 549 39.12 19.29 -19.45
C PHE A 549 39.58 20.76 -19.55
N PRO A 550 40.78 21.08 -18.98
CA PRO A 550 41.50 20.22 -18.06
C PRO A 550 40.71 19.96 -16.80
N ASN A 551 40.89 18.80 -16.21
CA ASN A 551 40.33 18.49 -14.90
C ASN A 551 41.36 17.61 -14.15
N PRO A 552 42.06 18.14 -13.14
CA PRO A 552 41.87 19.43 -12.45
C PRO A 552 42.08 20.67 -13.31
N ALA A 553 41.32 21.73 -13.05
CA ALA A 553 41.37 23.01 -13.73
C ALA A 553 41.75 24.17 -12.79
N VAL A 554 42.35 25.24 -13.34
CA VAL A 554 42.76 26.43 -12.57
C VAL A 554 41.83 27.62 -12.87
N GLU A 555 41.63 28.02 -14.10
CA GLU A 555 40.85 29.19 -14.48
C GLU A 555 39.69 28.84 -15.44
N ILE A 556 39.99 27.95 -16.41
CA ILE A 556 39.05 27.60 -17.45
C ILE A 556 38.89 26.06 -17.50
N VAL A 557 37.65 25.60 -17.62
CA VAL A 557 37.31 24.23 -17.93
C VAL A 557 36.41 24.18 -19.17
N ASN A 558 36.68 23.24 -20.06
CA ASN A 558 35.90 23.02 -21.26
C ASN A 558 35.09 21.74 -21.11
N TYR A 559 33.90 21.74 -21.71
CA TYR A 559 33.04 20.57 -21.80
C TYR A 559 32.77 20.25 -23.28
N ASP A 560 33.26 19.12 -23.75
CA ASP A 560 33.01 18.62 -25.10
C ASP A 560 31.89 17.57 -25.04
N PHE A 561 30.93 17.65 -25.96
CA PHE A 561 29.84 16.69 -26.11
C PHE A 561 29.27 16.71 -27.52
N THR A 562 28.42 15.73 -27.84
CA THR A 562 27.74 15.67 -29.15
C THR A 562 26.25 15.41 -28.92
N THR A 563 25.39 16.15 -29.60
CA THR A 563 23.96 15.92 -29.61
C THR A 563 23.46 15.61 -31.02
N SER A 564 22.52 14.67 -31.16
CA SER A 564 21.90 14.31 -32.43
C SER A 564 20.73 15.21 -32.83
N GLU A 565 20.32 16.09 -31.94
CA GLU A 565 19.27 17.10 -32.17
C GLU A 565 19.58 18.39 -31.41
N SER A 566 19.03 19.48 -31.91
CA SER A 566 19.17 20.78 -31.24
C SER A 566 18.23 20.88 -30.03
N ASN A 567 18.75 21.28 -28.86
CA ASN A 567 17.98 21.25 -27.60
C ASN A 567 18.47 22.29 -26.60
N ASN A 568 17.62 22.62 -25.59
CA ASN A 568 18.03 23.44 -24.46
C ASN A 568 18.85 22.61 -23.47
N LEU A 569 19.99 23.15 -23.04
CA LEU A 569 20.91 22.50 -22.10
C LEU A 569 21.12 23.40 -20.88
N LEU A 570 20.91 22.85 -19.69
CA LEU A 570 21.19 23.50 -18.43
C LEU A 570 22.38 22.81 -17.74
N ILE A 571 23.48 23.56 -17.50
CA ILE A 571 24.66 23.06 -16.80
C ILE A 571 24.85 23.85 -15.52
N GLN A 572 24.83 23.15 -14.39
CA GLN A 572 24.89 23.75 -13.06
C GLN A 572 26.10 23.20 -12.27
N LEU A 573 26.66 24.06 -11.42
CA LEU A 573 27.76 23.71 -10.53
C LEU A 573 27.26 23.71 -9.08
N TRP A 574 27.56 22.61 -8.38
CA TRP A 574 27.13 22.36 -7.01
C TRP A 574 28.32 22.10 -6.10
N SER A 575 28.20 22.44 -4.81
CA SER A 575 29.11 21.94 -3.78
C SER A 575 28.87 20.45 -3.53
N LEU A 576 29.80 19.77 -2.87
CA LEU A 576 29.61 18.35 -2.50
C LEU A 576 28.51 18.15 -1.44
N GLU A 577 28.15 19.21 -0.70
CA GLU A 577 27.02 19.23 0.25
C GLU A 577 25.65 19.49 -0.41
N GLY A 578 25.60 19.53 -1.75
CA GLY A 578 24.35 19.72 -2.49
C GLY A 578 23.87 21.16 -2.65
N LYS A 579 24.69 22.17 -2.31
CA LYS A 579 24.34 23.58 -2.51
C LYS A 579 24.66 24.02 -3.94
N LEU A 580 23.69 24.60 -4.66
CA LEU A 580 23.93 25.23 -5.96
C LEU A 580 24.91 26.42 -5.79
N ILE A 581 26.02 26.39 -6.52
CA ILE A 581 27.05 27.44 -6.54
C ILE A 581 26.75 28.44 -7.64
N THR A 582 26.54 27.96 -8.87
CA THR A 582 26.22 28.80 -10.03
C THR A 582 25.67 27.98 -11.19
N VAL A 583 24.95 28.66 -12.09
CA VAL A 583 24.61 28.14 -13.41
C VAL A 583 25.75 28.45 -14.35
N LEU A 584 26.34 27.43 -14.97
CA LEU A 584 27.44 27.57 -15.92
C LEU A 584 26.93 27.83 -17.34
N TYR A 585 25.78 27.24 -17.71
CA TYR A 585 25.15 27.36 -19.02
C TYR A 585 23.65 27.12 -18.91
N ASP A 586 22.84 27.92 -19.57
CA ASP A 586 21.39 27.77 -19.68
C ASP A 586 20.96 28.37 -21.02
N ASP A 587 21.15 27.62 -22.12
CA ASP A 587 20.81 28.09 -23.45
C ASP A 587 20.72 26.90 -24.43
N PHE A 588 20.40 27.21 -25.67
CA PHE A 588 20.23 26.30 -26.78
C PHE A 588 21.58 25.81 -27.36
N VAL A 589 21.67 24.50 -27.60
CA VAL A 589 22.82 23.87 -28.29
C VAL A 589 22.38 23.28 -29.62
N SER A 590 23.24 23.42 -30.65
CA SER A 590 22.95 22.92 -31.99
C SER A 590 23.29 21.43 -32.12
N GLU A 591 22.61 20.75 -33.03
CA GLU A 591 22.96 19.39 -33.44
C GLU A 591 24.44 19.28 -33.84
N GLY A 592 25.08 18.18 -33.48
CA GLY A 592 26.48 17.87 -33.76
C GLY A 592 27.42 18.06 -32.56
N PRO A 593 28.75 18.10 -32.82
CA PRO A 593 29.76 18.30 -31.78
C PRO A 593 29.72 19.73 -31.22
N ASN A 594 29.68 19.86 -29.89
CA ASN A 594 29.68 21.13 -29.18
C ASN A 594 30.84 21.22 -28.20
N ARG A 595 31.35 22.44 -28.00
CA ARG A 595 32.34 22.79 -26.97
C ARG A 595 31.86 24.01 -26.21
N LEU A 596 31.71 23.89 -24.92
CA LEU A 596 31.43 24.98 -23.99
C LEU A 596 32.64 25.23 -23.10
N SER A 597 32.93 26.51 -22.82
CA SER A 597 34.08 26.93 -22.00
C SER A 597 33.57 27.74 -20.80
N PHE A 598 33.97 27.37 -19.60
CA PHE A 598 33.53 28.01 -18.36
C PHE A 598 34.71 28.60 -17.59
N ASN A 599 34.59 29.86 -17.19
CA ASN A 599 35.56 30.48 -16.30
C ASN A 599 35.19 30.13 -14.84
N ILE A 600 36.12 29.46 -14.16
CA ILE A 600 35.98 28.99 -12.79
C ILE A 600 36.97 29.68 -11.83
N SER A 601 37.62 30.76 -12.25
CA SER A 601 38.65 31.46 -11.46
C SER A 601 38.10 32.02 -10.11
N SER A 602 36.79 32.28 -10.04
CA SER A 602 36.11 32.76 -8.83
C SER A 602 35.79 31.69 -7.80
N LEU A 603 35.93 30.41 -8.14
CA LEU A 603 35.65 29.32 -7.21
C LEU A 603 36.81 29.15 -6.23
N ASN A 604 36.53 28.62 -5.05
CA ASN A 604 37.57 28.18 -4.12
C ASN A 604 38.23 26.88 -4.63
N ILE A 605 39.46 26.63 -4.20
CA ILE A 605 40.14 25.35 -4.47
C ILE A 605 39.32 24.23 -3.82
N GLY A 606 39.01 23.19 -4.60
CA GLY A 606 38.19 22.10 -4.09
C GLY A 606 37.54 21.25 -5.17
N ALA A 607 36.70 20.31 -4.74
CA ALA A 607 35.92 19.45 -5.60
C ALA A 607 34.46 19.93 -5.68
N TYR A 608 33.90 19.85 -6.87
CA TYR A 608 32.53 20.28 -7.19
C TYR A 608 31.82 19.22 -8.02
N LEU A 609 30.49 19.25 -8.01
CA LEU A 609 29.64 18.44 -8.85
C LEU A 609 29.08 19.33 -9.98
N VAL A 610 29.24 18.89 -11.22
CA VAL A 610 28.61 19.51 -12.41
C VAL A 610 27.44 18.63 -12.83
N THR A 611 26.24 19.18 -12.90
CA THR A 611 25.06 18.50 -13.47
C THR A 611 24.77 19.06 -14.84
N ILE A 612 24.43 18.18 -15.78
CA ILE A 612 23.99 18.51 -17.14
C ILE A 612 22.55 18.04 -17.26
N SER A 613 21.64 18.94 -17.55
CA SER A 613 20.21 18.67 -17.66
C SER A 613 19.68 19.07 -19.04
N GLN A 614 18.71 18.31 -19.56
CA GLN A 614 18.01 18.55 -20.81
C GLN A 614 16.51 18.37 -20.55
N ASN A 615 15.67 19.30 -20.98
CA ASN A 615 14.22 19.30 -20.76
C ASN A 615 13.80 19.15 -19.26
N GLY A 616 14.62 19.70 -18.34
CA GLY A 616 14.37 19.61 -16.90
C GLY A 616 14.91 18.36 -16.22
N GLU A 617 15.42 17.37 -16.98
CA GLU A 617 15.97 16.13 -16.45
C GLU A 617 17.49 16.12 -16.44
N ILE A 618 18.11 15.64 -15.38
CA ILE A 618 19.57 15.50 -15.30
C ILE A 618 20.00 14.29 -16.12
N ILE A 619 20.72 14.54 -17.25
CA ILE A 619 21.22 13.50 -18.14
C ILE A 619 22.64 13.06 -17.79
N HIS A 620 23.49 13.96 -17.22
CA HIS A 620 24.85 13.61 -16.81
C HIS A 620 25.29 14.36 -15.55
N ARG A 621 26.23 13.74 -14.82
CA ARG A 621 26.92 14.34 -13.66
C ARG A 621 28.42 14.11 -13.79
N LYS A 622 29.21 15.14 -13.46
CA LYS A 622 30.66 15.09 -13.54
C LYS A 622 31.30 15.74 -12.32
N LYS A 623 32.40 15.17 -11.88
CA LYS A 623 33.25 15.80 -10.88
C LYS A 623 34.18 16.80 -11.52
N LEU A 624 34.20 18.02 -11.02
CA LEU A 624 35.16 19.06 -11.33
C LEU A 624 36.09 19.28 -10.14
N ILE A 625 37.39 19.29 -10.39
CA ILE A 625 38.42 19.63 -9.37
C ILE A 625 39.04 20.97 -9.79
N ARG A 626 38.96 21.95 -8.91
CA ARG A 626 39.64 23.23 -9.04
C ARG A 626 40.90 23.22 -8.17
N ASN A 627 42.06 23.48 -8.80
CA ASN A 627 43.38 23.64 -8.18
C ASN A 627 43.69 25.11 -7.90
#